data_b0bbad6ee5424b6dea273f699894192f
#
_entry.id   b0bbad6ee5424b6dea273f699894192f
#
_cell.length_a   1.000
_cell.length_b   1.000
_cell.length_c   1.000
_cell.angle_alpha   90.00
_cell.angle_beta   90.00
_cell.angle_gamma   90.00
#
_symmetry.space_group_name_H-M   'P 1'
#
loop_
_entity.id
_entity.type
_entity.pdbx_description
1 polymer ?
#
loop_
_entity_poly.entity_id
_entity_poly.type
_entity_poly.pdbx_seq_one_letter_code
_entity_poly.pdbx_strand_id
1 'polypeptide(L)'
;YASSGALSIQNLGTTPAALEVSMDTGPWNWDDRSLLFHANWRYEEPQLVLPLRDWNFVEIEGQGVIVGDAWSILVPHSGWWGEGDEKIYVDLPPDAGFPTQFGTGTEDYYGWAGGVVPTPADEFSHPFAANIRVGGGAPQGRTRGYNVCARERALDAIPFRQRLRFDIEASSLVRDPRVLQHYSGVVFWYARPGARHNRPPQPEDAARPLLTAEDLDRAAPAPPEARTVPGALEFETLELAGKSRGMQAVPQRPHESFRPEQWSGGKHLFTRPQNPGDYVEFKLIEKPLCHASGRGSPCGRPDSTPGLSLPACWYALSGWSRSAICRT
;
A
#
# COMPACT_ATOMS: atom_id res chain seq x y z
N TYR A 1 -2.15 14.30 37.03
CA TYR A 1 -2.84 13.38 37.95
C TYR A 1 -3.53 14.16 39.05
N ALA A 2 -4.67 13.65 39.54
CA ALA A 2 -5.44 14.35 40.58
C ALA A 2 -4.85 14.19 41.98
N SER A 3 -4.30 13.01 42.29
CA SER A 3 -3.75 12.69 43.61
C SER A 3 -2.36 12.04 43.51
N SER A 4 -2.18 11.08 42.64
CA SER A 4 -0.92 10.36 42.44
C SER A 4 -0.78 9.89 41.03
N GLY A 5 0.46 9.66 40.58
CA GLY A 5 0.81 9.06 39.31
C GLY A 5 1.98 8.10 39.49
N ALA A 6 2.02 7.06 38.67
CA ALA A 6 3.15 6.14 38.59
C ALA A 6 3.56 5.97 37.13
N LEU A 7 4.87 6.01 36.88
CA LEU A 7 5.46 5.63 35.60
C LEU A 7 6.12 4.27 35.79
N SER A 8 5.71 3.30 35.00
CA SER A 8 6.33 1.97 34.96
C SER A 8 6.96 1.76 33.58
N ILE A 9 8.18 1.27 33.58
CA ILE A 9 8.92 0.92 32.37
C ILE A 9 9.31 -0.54 32.48
N GLN A 10 8.97 -1.30 31.46
CA GLN A 10 9.26 -2.72 31.40
C GLN A 10 10.18 -3.00 30.21
N ASN A 11 11.33 -3.65 30.46
CA ASN A 11 12.14 -4.22 29.41
C ASN A 11 11.56 -5.59 29.02
N LEU A 12 11.02 -5.69 27.82
CA LEU A 12 10.44 -6.93 27.27
C LEU A 12 11.48 -7.74 26.49
N GLY A 13 12.68 -7.23 26.30
CA GLY A 13 13.78 -7.92 25.66
C GLY A 13 14.58 -8.81 26.63
N THR A 14 15.47 -9.63 26.08
CA THR A 14 16.37 -10.52 26.85
C THR A 14 17.70 -9.86 27.20
N THR A 15 18.01 -8.72 26.61
CA THR A 15 19.25 -7.98 26.85
C THR A 15 19.02 -6.86 27.84
N PRO A 16 19.84 -6.71 28.89
CA PRO A 16 19.76 -5.56 29.79
C PRO A 16 19.85 -4.23 29.04
N ALA A 17 18.98 -3.28 29.36
CA ALA A 17 19.00 -1.93 28.83
C ALA A 17 19.19 -0.92 29.97
N ALA A 18 20.04 0.08 29.74
CA ALA A 18 20.15 1.23 30.64
C ALA A 18 19.21 2.32 30.12
N LEU A 19 18.45 2.91 31.01
CA LEU A 19 17.50 3.97 30.70
C LEU A 19 17.63 5.09 31.72
N GLU A 20 17.73 6.31 31.24
CA GLU A 20 17.64 7.51 32.07
C GLU A 20 16.27 8.17 31.83
N VAL A 21 15.56 8.46 32.90
CA VAL A 21 14.25 9.11 32.83
C VAL A 21 14.28 10.34 33.72
N SER A 22 13.94 11.48 33.14
CA SER A 22 13.71 12.73 33.86
C SER A 22 12.22 13.08 33.81
N MET A 23 11.66 13.45 34.94
CA MET A 23 10.27 13.84 35.05
C MET A 23 10.13 15.08 35.92
N ASP A 24 9.65 16.16 35.32
CA ASP A 24 9.31 17.39 36.03
C ASP A 24 7.86 17.36 36.46
N THR A 25 7.61 17.72 37.71
CA THR A 25 6.26 17.81 38.27
C THR A 25 6.05 19.18 38.92
N GLY A 26 4.81 19.65 38.90
CA GLY A 26 4.46 20.94 39.48
C GLY A 26 3.08 20.89 40.13
N PRO A 27 2.76 21.87 40.97
CA PRO A 27 1.44 21.99 41.60
C PRO A 27 0.38 22.28 40.53
N TRP A 28 -0.77 21.65 40.65
CA TRP A 28 -1.93 21.86 39.79
C TRP A 28 -3.21 21.86 40.64
N ASN A 29 -4.01 22.91 40.48
CA ASN A 29 -5.32 22.97 41.09
C ASN A 29 -6.31 22.17 40.25
N TRP A 30 -6.61 20.96 40.67
CA TRP A 30 -7.54 20.08 39.98
C TRP A 30 -8.97 20.60 40.10
N ASP A 31 -9.64 20.83 38.97
CA ASP A 31 -11.01 21.30 38.89
C ASP A 31 -11.79 20.55 37.78
N ASP A 32 -13.04 20.95 37.55
CA ASP A 32 -13.91 20.32 36.54
C ASP A 32 -13.41 20.45 35.11
N ARG A 33 -12.42 21.27 34.83
CA ARG A 33 -11.80 21.42 33.49
C ARG A 33 -10.58 20.53 33.32
N SER A 34 -10.09 19.99 34.42
CA SER A 34 -8.90 19.16 34.41
C SER A 34 -9.15 17.83 33.73
N LEU A 35 -8.21 17.40 32.88
CA LEU A 35 -8.26 16.19 32.08
C LEU A 35 -7.06 15.30 32.38
N LEU A 36 -7.24 14.00 32.21
CA LEU A 36 -6.18 13.01 32.30
C LEU A 36 -5.59 12.76 30.91
N PHE A 37 -4.26 12.69 30.83
CA PHE A 37 -3.56 12.36 29.61
C PHE A 37 -3.60 10.85 29.33
N HIS A 38 -3.77 10.52 28.07
CA HIS A 38 -3.74 9.16 27.53
C HIS A 38 -2.86 9.11 26.29
N ALA A 39 -2.13 8.00 26.15
CA ALA A 39 -1.41 7.63 24.95
C ALA A 39 -1.70 6.15 24.66
N ASN A 40 -2.29 5.86 23.52
CA ASN A 40 -2.70 4.50 23.16
C ASN A 40 -2.01 4.06 21.89
N TRP A 41 -1.08 3.13 22.05
CA TRP A 41 -0.40 2.49 20.92
C TRP A 41 -1.21 1.31 20.39
N ARG A 42 -1.14 1.13 19.05
CA ARG A 42 -1.70 -0.02 18.35
C ARG A 42 -0.66 -0.60 17.41
N TYR A 43 -0.54 -1.89 17.45
CA TYR A 43 0.14 -2.73 16.48
C TYR A 43 -0.91 -3.56 15.73
N GLU A 44 -0.69 -3.82 14.47
CA GLU A 44 -1.48 -4.76 13.69
C GLU A 44 -0.57 -5.68 12.89
N GLU A 45 -0.85 -6.97 12.88
CA GLU A 45 -0.15 -7.91 12.01
C GLU A 45 -0.23 -7.46 10.54
N PRO A 46 0.79 -7.76 9.71
CA PRO A 46 0.76 -7.40 8.32
C PRO A 46 -0.52 -7.84 7.61
N GLN A 47 -1.15 -6.92 6.91
CA GLN A 47 -2.40 -7.12 6.20
C GLN A 47 -2.22 -6.90 4.71
N LEU A 48 -3.02 -7.61 3.90
CA LEU A 48 -3.08 -7.37 2.47
C LEU A 48 -3.58 -5.95 2.19
N VAL A 49 -3.02 -5.32 1.16
CA VAL A 49 -3.47 -3.99 0.69
C VAL A 49 -4.88 -4.01 0.09
N LEU A 50 -5.37 -5.19 -0.28
CA LEU A 50 -6.72 -5.40 -0.80
C LEU A 50 -7.45 -6.50 -0.02
N PRO A 51 -8.77 -6.38 0.19
CA PRO A 51 -9.61 -5.23 -0.16
C PRO A 51 -9.25 -3.99 0.66
N LEU A 52 -9.59 -2.80 0.13
CA LEU A 52 -9.43 -1.54 0.86
C LEU A 52 -10.23 -1.59 2.17
N ARG A 53 -9.63 -1.05 3.22
CA ARG A 53 -10.21 -1.04 4.57
C ARG A 53 -9.76 0.20 5.34
N ASP A 54 -10.49 0.51 6.39
CA ASP A 54 -10.07 1.51 7.36
C ASP A 54 -9.21 0.85 8.46
N TRP A 55 -8.09 1.50 8.79
CA TRP A 55 -7.28 1.15 9.95
C TRP A 55 -7.66 2.06 11.10
N ASN A 56 -8.28 1.50 12.14
CA ASN A 56 -8.77 2.27 13.26
C ASN A 56 -7.63 2.58 14.24
N PHE A 57 -7.33 3.84 14.48
CA PHE A 57 -6.40 4.26 15.54
C PHE A 57 -6.99 4.01 16.92
N VAL A 58 -8.17 4.56 17.17
CA VAL A 58 -8.83 4.49 18.46
C VAL A 58 -10.33 4.75 18.35
N GLU A 59 -11.09 4.13 19.22
CA GLU A 59 -12.43 4.53 19.60
C GLU A 59 -12.43 4.91 21.06
N ILE A 60 -13.00 6.08 21.37
CA ILE A 60 -13.06 6.64 22.72
C ILE A 60 -14.52 6.92 23.08
N GLU A 61 -14.90 6.55 24.30
CA GLU A 61 -16.15 6.92 24.93
C GLU A 61 -15.85 7.83 26.12
N GLY A 62 -16.58 8.94 26.22
CA GLY A 62 -16.38 9.96 27.26
C GLY A 62 -16.23 11.35 26.67
N GLN A 63 -15.77 12.31 27.48
CA GLN A 63 -15.50 13.68 27.07
C GLN A 63 -14.01 13.97 27.10
N GLY A 64 -13.49 14.50 26.00
CA GLY A 64 -12.05 14.75 25.90
C GLY A 64 -11.66 15.56 24.66
N VAL A 65 -10.38 15.48 24.32
CA VAL A 65 -9.77 16.16 23.18
C VAL A 65 -8.60 15.34 22.64
N ILE A 66 -8.54 15.10 21.35
CA ILE A 66 -7.36 14.57 20.67
C ILE A 66 -6.37 15.69 20.43
N VAL A 67 -5.11 15.47 20.79
CA VAL A 67 -4.03 16.45 20.68
C VAL A 67 -2.89 16.03 19.77
N GLY A 68 -2.92 14.83 19.21
CA GLY A 68 -1.91 14.39 18.26
C GLY A 68 -1.93 12.89 18.03
N ASP A 69 -1.14 12.50 17.07
CA ASP A 69 -0.91 11.09 16.73
C ASP A 69 0.46 10.92 16.08
N ALA A 70 0.97 9.69 16.12
CA ALA A 70 2.09 9.28 15.30
C ALA A 70 1.76 7.95 14.65
N TRP A 71 2.16 7.81 13.39
CA TRP A 71 1.80 6.69 12.56
C TRP A 71 3.00 6.14 11.81
N SER A 72 3.04 4.84 11.67
CA SER A 72 4.10 4.14 10.98
C SER A 72 3.49 3.13 10.00
N ILE A 73 4.00 3.14 8.79
CA ILE A 73 3.73 2.12 7.79
C ILE A 73 5.03 1.48 7.32
N LEU A 74 5.06 0.15 7.28
CA LEU A 74 6.10 -0.62 6.62
C LEU A 74 5.55 -1.13 5.28
N VAL A 75 6.23 -0.77 4.19
CA VAL A 75 5.87 -1.21 2.84
C VAL A 75 7.01 -1.98 2.18
N PRO A 76 6.73 -3.10 1.48
CA PRO A 76 7.74 -3.89 0.78
C PRO A 76 8.05 -3.38 -0.62
N HIS A 77 7.37 -2.35 -1.10
CA HIS A 77 7.44 -1.85 -2.46
C HIS A 77 7.85 -0.37 -2.52
N SER A 78 8.19 0.10 -3.70
CA SER A 78 8.53 1.51 -3.96
C SER A 78 7.33 2.37 -4.37
N GLY A 79 6.12 1.79 -4.43
CA GLY A 79 4.91 2.50 -4.80
C GLY A 79 4.40 3.39 -3.66
N TRP A 80 3.58 4.36 -4.03
CA TRP A 80 3.03 5.33 -3.10
C TRP A 80 1.95 4.72 -2.20
N TRP A 81 1.95 5.13 -0.94
CA TRP A 81 1.06 4.63 0.13
C TRP A 81 0.17 5.73 0.74
N GLY A 82 0.35 6.98 0.34
CA GLY A 82 -0.16 8.15 1.05
C GLY A 82 -1.55 8.64 0.61
N GLU A 83 -2.32 7.85 -0.13
CA GLU A 83 -3.64 8.24 -0.68
C GLU A 83 -4.83 7.95 0.25
N GLY A 84 -4.60 7.28 1.38
CA GLY A 84 -5.67 6.93 2.31
C GLY A 84 -6.08 8.12 3.17
N ASP A 85 -7.39 8.40 3.18
CA ASP A 85 -7.95 9.52 3.94
C ASP A 85 -8.00 9.24 5.44
N GLU A 86 -7.74 10.26 6.26
CA GLU A 86 -8.16 10.20 7.65
C GLU A 86 -9.68 10.38 7.76
N LYS A 87 -10.29 9.67 8.69
CA LYS A 87 -11.72 9.72 8.98
C LYS A 87 -11.93 9.89 10.49
N ILE A 88 -12.41 11.04 10.89
CA ILE A 88 -12.63 11.35 12.30
C ILE A 88 -14.12 11.59 12.55
N TYR A 89 -14.69 10.76 13.42
CA TYR A 89 -16.10 10.79 13.77
C TYR A 89 -16.23 11.36 15.19
N VAL A 90 -16.77 12.57 15.30
CA VAL A 90 -16.91 13.28 16.58
C VAL A 90 -18.37 13.28 16.99
N ASP A 91 -18.66 12.67 18.13
CA ASP A 91 -20.01 12.62 18.74
C ASP A 91 -21.10 12.04 17.81
N LEU A 92 -20.70 11.26 16.83
CA LEU A 92 -21.60 10.55 15.90
C LEU A 92 -21.96 9.16 16.43
N PRO A 93 -23.09 8.57 16.00
CA PRO A 93 -23.41 7.18 16.28
C PRO A 93 -22.31 6.23 15.78
N PRO A 94 -22.14 5.02 16.40
CA PRO A 94 -21.12 4.06 15.95
C PRO A 94 -21.26 3.61 14.50
N ASP A 95 -22.49 3.62 13.99
CA ASP A 95 -22.87 3.22 12.62
C ASP A 95 -22.96 4.41 11.64
N ALA A 96 -22.45 5.59 12.04
CA ALA A 96 -22.43 6.74 11.15
C ALA A 96 -21.70 6.42 9.84
N GLY A 97 -22.37 6.59 8.73
CA GLY A 97 -21.84 6.27 7.41
C GLY A 97 -20.85 7.28 6.86
N PHE A 98 -20.75 8.48 7.49
CA PHE A 98 -19.86 9.53 7.04
C PHE A 98 -19.20 10.26 8.24
N PRO A 99 -17.88 10.54 8.18
CA PRO A 99 -17.15 11.18 9.27
C PRO A 99 -17.49 12.67 9.44
N THR A 100 -17.17 13.20 10.61
CA THR A 100 -17.23 14.65 10.87
C THR A 100 -16.12 15.39 10.12
N GLN A 101 -14.96 14.76 10.02
CA GLN A 101 -13.80 15.24 9.28
C GLN A 101 -13.22 14.08 8.47
N PHE A 102 -12.88 14.34 7.23
CA PHE A 102 -12.10 13.46 6.38
C PHE A 102 -11.13 14.26 5.54
N GLY A 103 -10.05 13.64 5.13
CA GLY A 103 -8.98 14.28 4.37
C GLY A 103 -9.01 13.98 2.88
N THR A 104 -7.87 14.19 2.27
CA THR A 104 -7.59 13.97 0.85
C THR A 104 -6.38 13.05 0.66
N GLY A 105 -5.89 12.44 1.74
CA GLY A 105 -4.78 11.52 1.76
C GLY A 105 -3.96 11.62 3.03
N THR A 106 -3.32 10.53 3.37
CA THR A 106 -2.39 10.44 4.51
C THR A 106 -1.24 11.44 4.36
N GLU A 107 -0.77 11.69 3.13
CA GLU A 107 0.28 12.67 2.84
C GLU A 107 -0.14 14.08 3.25
N ASP A 108 -1.37 14.47 2.91
CA ASP A 108 -1.93 15.78 3.26
C ASP A 108 -2.11 15.91 4.76
N TYR A 109 -2.60 14.84 5.39
CA TYR A 109 -2.80 14.80 6.84
C TYR A 109 -1.49 15.03 7.61
N TYR A 110 -0.39 14.47 7.15
CA TYR A 110 0.94 14.61 7.79
C TYR A 110 1.82 15.71 7.17
N GLY A 111 1.28 16.54 6.27
CA GLY A 111 1.96 17.73 5.78
C GLY A 111 2.91 17.52 4.61
N TRP A 112 2.66 16.52 3.77
CA TRP A 112 3.43 16.25 2.54
C TRP A 112 2.70 16.62 1.26
N ALA A 113 1.67 17.38 1.34
CA ALA A 113 0.84 17.75 0.21
C ALA A 113 1.66 18.16 -1.02
N GLY A 114 1.29 17.64 -2.18
CA GLY A 114 1.88 18.02 -3.46
C GLY A 114 2.46 16.89 -4.30
N GLY A 115 2.26 15.62 -3.93
CA GLY A 115 2.54 14.47 -4.80
C GLY A 115 4.02 14.16 -5.05
N VAL A 116 4.92 14.66 -4.25
CA VAL A 116 6.35 14.30 -4.33
C VAL A 116 6.56 13.04 -3.51
N VAL A 117 6.95 11.96 -4.15
CA VAL A 117 7.38 10.75 -3.43
C VAL A 117 8.62 11.11 -2.60
N PRO A 118 8.53 11.11 -1.27
CA PRO A 118 9.59 11.60 -0.42
C PRO A 118 10.82 10.69 -0.44
N THR A 119 11.94 11.29 -0.13
CA THR A 119 13.23 10.61 0.05
C THR A 119 13.72 10.83 1.48
N PRO A 120 14.73 10.12 1.98
CA PRO A 120 15.32 10.43 3.28
C PRO A 120 15.80 11.88 3.44
N ALA A 121 16.06 12.59 2.33
CA ALA A 121 16.39 14.02 2.36
C ALA A 121 15.17 14.92 2.63
N ASP A 122 13.97 14.36 2.52
CA ASP A 122 12.71 15.08 2.78
C ASP A 122 12.21 14.86 4.21
N GLU A 123 13.00 14.22 5.08
CA GLU A 123 12.68 14.10 6.50
C GLU A 123 12.67 15.48 7.16
N PHE A 124 11.64 15.72 7.95
CA PHE A 124 11.48 16.98 8.67
C PHE A 124 10.85 16.77 10.04
N SER A 125 11.06 17.75 10.92
CA SER A 125 10.37 17.82 12.21
C SER A 125 10.14 19.29 12.55
N HIS A 126 8.88 19.67 12.75
CA HIS A 126 8.49 20.98 13.23
C HIS A 126 7.27 20.89 14.16
N PRO A 127 6.83 21.96 14.83
CA PRO A 127 5.89 21.88 15.95
C PRO A 127 4.51 21.29 15.66
N PHE A 128 4.11 21.15 14.42
CA PHE A 128 2.75 20.73 14.04
C PHE A 128 2.71 19.42 13.26
N ALA A 129 3.80 19.06 12.62
CA ALA A 129 3.91 17.82 11.88
C ALA A 129 5.38 17.41 11.77
N ALA A 130 5.61 16.12 11.64
CA ALA A 130 6.93 15.57 11.41
C ALA A 130 6.84 14.38 10.49
N ASN A 131 7.86 14.22 9.67
CA ASN A 131 8.14 13.04 8.88
C ASN A 131 9.54 12.59 9.26
N ILE A 132 9.60 11.77 10.30
CA ILE A 132 10.85 11.43 10.98
C ILE A 132 11.58 10.27 10.34
N ARG A 133 10.95 9.56 9.42
CA ARG A 133 11.56 8.50 8.62
C ARG A 133 10.84 8.31 7.30
N VAL A 134 11.61 8.23 6.22
CA VAL A 134 11.12 8.02 4.87
C VAL A 134 11.81 6.81 4.26
N GLY A 135 11.16 5.66 4.33
CA GLY A 135 11.57 4.43 3.68
C GLY A 135 13.03 4.03 3.83
N GLY A 136 13.51 3.18 2.95
CA GLY A 136 14.85 2.62 2.99
C GLY A 136 15.89 3.28 2.07
N GLY A 137 15.54 4.36 1.41
CA GLY A 137 16.47 5.06 0.50
C GLY A 137 16.69 4.38 -0.85
N ALA A 138 17.41 5.10 -1.72
CA ALA A 138 17.76 4.73 -3.07
C ALA A 138 18.60 3.43 -3.17
N PRO A 139 18.65 2.80 -4.36
CA PRO A 139 18.08 3.27 -5.62
C PRO A 139 16.74 2.64 -6.00
N GLN A 140 16.27 1.62 -5.27
CA GLN A 140 15.18 0.76 -5.71
C GLN A 140 13.82 1.08 -5.10
N GLY A 141 13.72 2.02 -4.17
CA GLY A 141 12.42 2.26 -3.57
C GLY A 141 12.42 3.41 -2.59
N ARG A 142 11.97 4.54 -3.05
CA ARG A 142 11.87 5.76 -2.23
C ARG A 142 11.01 5.58 -0.99
N THR A 143 10.00 4.72 -1.04
CA THR A 143 9.09 4.46 0.07
C THR A 143 9.27 3.09 0.72
N ARG A 144 10.00 2.16 0.10
CA ARG A 144 10.23 0.81 0.64
C ARG A 144 10.86 0.88 2.04
N GLY A 145 10.30 0.15 2.97
CA GLY A 145 10.72 0.17 4.37
C GLY A 145 9.74 0.95 5.25
N TYR A 146 10.21 1.39 6.41
CA TYR A 146 9.40 2.17 7.33
C TYR A 146 9.27 3.63 6.89
N ASN A 147 8.04 4.12 6.93
CA ASN A 147 7.72 5.54 6.84
C ASN A 147 7.01 5.92 8.14
N VAL A 148 7.48 6.97 8.82
CA VAL A 148 7.00 7.35 10.15
C VAL A 148 6.69 8.83 10.17
N CYS A 149 5.45 9.14 10.48
CA CYS A 149 4.89 10.48 10.50
C CYS A 149 4.27 10.78 11.87
N ALA A 150 4.22 12.05 12.22
CA ALA A 150 3.52 12.51 13.41
C ALA A 150 2.79 13.82 13.10
N ARG A 151 1.67 14.02 13.80
CA ARG A 151 0.92 15.27 13.79
C ARG A 151 0.62 15.72 15.22
N GLU A 152 1.05 16.94 15.54
CA GLU A 152 0.78 17.59 16.81
C GLU A 152 -0.31 18.64 16.63
N ARG A 153 -1.44 18.43 17.33
CA ARG A 153 -2.62 19.29 17.23
C ARG A 153 -2.66 20.35 18.34
N ALA A 154 -1.59 21.16 18.42
CA ALA A 154 -1.52 22.21 19.43
C ALA A 154 -2.52 23.35 19.19
N LEU A 155 -2.86 23.63 17.93
CA LEU A 155 -3.77 24.71 17.54
C LEU A 155 -5.12 24.21 17.01
N ASP A 156 -5.18 22.96 16.57
CA ASP A 156 -6.33 22.33 15.91
C ASP A 156 -6.78 21.06 16.63
N ALA A 157 -6.62 21.02 17.95
CA ALA A 157 -7.08 19.91 18.78
C ALA A 157 -8.57 19.61 18.55
N ILE A 158 -8.95 18.34 18.56
CA ILE A 158 -10.31 17.91 18.22
C ILE A 158 -11.07 17.55 19.51
N PRO A 159 -11.95 18.42 20.01
CA PRO A 159 -12.76 18.14 21.19
C PRO A 159 -13.94 17.21 20.86
N PHE A 160 -14.29 16.36 21.81
CA PHE A 160 -15.48 15.53 21.77
C PHE A 160 -16.18 15.49 23.12
N ARG A 161 -17.49 15.28 23.13
CA ARG A 161 -18.32 15.31 24.33
C ARG A 161 -18.81 13.93 24.81
N GLN A 162 -18.98 13.00 23.88
CA GLN A 162 -19.52 11.67 24.16
C GLN A 162 -18.65 10.56 23.61
N ARG A 163 -18.14 10.72 22.40
CA ARG A 163 -17.31 9.71 21.73
C ARG A 163 -16.49 10.28 20.59
N LEU A 164 -15.44 9.56 20.26
CA LEU A 164 -14.65 9.81 19.07
C LEU A 164 -14.19 8.48 18.47
N ARG A 165 -14.28 8.36 17.15
CA ARG A 165 -13.59 7.30 16.37
C ARG A 165 -12.63 7.97 15.40
N PHE A 166 -11.40 7.47 15.35
CA PHE A 166 -10.37 7.92 14.43
C PHE A 166 -9.85 6.75 13.62
N ASP A 167 -10.03 6.82 12.32
CA ASP A 167 -9.59 5.84 11.34
C ASP A 167 -8.69 6.52 10.31
N ILE A 168 -7.86 5.72 9.63
CA ILE A 168 -7.17 6.09 8.40
C ILE A 168 -7.37 4.97 7.37
N GLU A 169 -7.62 5.32 6.13
CA GLU A 169 -7.72 4.32 5.07
C GLU A 169 -6.38 3.63 4.85
N ALA A 170 -6.38 2.31 4.95
CA ALA A 170 -5.23 1.51 4.55
C ALA A 170 -5.20 1.40 3.03
N SER A 171 -4.64 2.41 2.39
CA SER A 171 -4.62 2.56 0.93
C SER A 171 -3.19 2.45 0.37
N SER A 172 -3.09 2.05 -0.88
CA SER A 172 -1.85 2.01 -1.65
C SER A 172 -2.16 2.18 -3.13
N LEU A 173 -1.30 2.85 -3.87
CA LEU A 173 -1.38 2.83 -5.34
C LEU A 173 -0.94 1.49 -5.93
N VAL A 174 -0.25 0.67 -5.15
CA VAL A 174 0.07 -0.71 -5.54
C VAL A 174 -1.14 -1.59 -5.27
N ARG A 175 -1.87 -1.92 -6.33
CA ARG A 175 -3.10 -2.71 -6.30
C ARG A 175 -2.84 -4.21 -6.54
N ASP A 176 -1.75 -4.75 -5.98
CA ASP A 176 -1.46 -6.18 -6.01
C ASP A 176 -2.07 -6.85 -4.77
N PRO A 177 -3.01 -7.82 -4.93
CA PRO A 177 -3.67 -8.50 -3.82
C PRO A 177 -2.72 -9.37 -2.98
N ARG A 178 -1.45 -9.47 -3.35
CA ARG A 178 -0.44 -10.22 -2.61
C ARG A 178 0.43 -9.35 -1.72
N VAL A 179 0.38 -8.02 -1.92
CA VAL A 179 1.19 -7.10 -1.15
C VAL A 179 0.65 -6.99 0.26
N LEU A 180 1.54 -7.20 1.22
CA LEU A 180 1.30 -6.96 2.62
C LEU A 180 1.82 -5.58 3.00
N GLN A 181 1.11 -4.90 3.90
CA GLN A 181 1.55 -3.70 4.58
C GLN A 181 1.38 -3.89 6.08
N HIS A 182 2.26 -3.29 6.85
CA HIS A 182 2.17 -3.32 8.31
C HIS A 182 1.97 -1.92 8.85
N TYR A 183 1.00 -1.78 9.74
CA TYR A 183 0.62 -0.53 10.38
C TYR A 183 0.86 -0.58 11.87
N SER A 184 1.41 0.49 12.43
CA SER A 184 1.39 0.75 13.86
C SER A 184 1.26 2.25 14.11
N GLY A 185 0.78 2.63 15.29
CA GLY A 185 0.63 4.04 15.59
C GLY A 185 0.24 4.27 17.05
N VAL A 186 0.32 5.52 17.45
CA VAL A 186 -0.10 5.99 18.76
C VAL A 186 -0.97 7.23 18.59
N VAL A 187 -2.00 7.36 19.42
CA VAL A 187 -2.82 8.56 19.52
C VAL A 187 -2.69 9.16 20.92
N PHE A 188 -2.56 10.48 20.97
CA PHE A 188 -2.43 11.28 22.17
C PHE A 188 -3.71 12.08 22.43
N TRP A 189 -4.25 11.96 23.60
CA TRP A 189 -5.51 12.61 23.94
C TRP A 189 -5.63 12.88 25.46
N TYR A 190 -6.49 13.82 25.78
CA TYR A 190 -6.88 14.13 27.15
C TYR A 190 -8.37 13.86 27.34
N ALA A 191 -8.77 13.35 28.49
CA ALA A 191 -10.18 13.15 28.80
C ALA A 191 -10.51 13.32 30.30
N ARG A 192 -11.80 13.51 30.55
CA ARG A 192 -12.34 13.46 31.90
C ARG A 192 -12.17 12.06 32.50
N PRO A 193 -12.06 11.96 33.84
CA PRO A 193 -12.07 10.68 34.50
C PRO A 193 -13.26 9.81 34.07
N GLY A 194 -13.02 8.52 33.88
CA GLY A 194 -14.03 7.55 33.45
C GLY A 194 -14.16 7.34 31.95
N ALA A 195 -13.41 8.07 31.14
CA ALA A 195 -13.33 7.78 29.70
C ALA A 195 -12.79 6.36 29.43
N ARG A 196 -13.28 5.74 28.39
CA ARG A 196 -12.92 4.38 27.95
C ARG A 196 -12.42 4.41 26.51
N HIS A 197 -11.65 3.40 26.14
CA HIS A 197 -11.14 3.26 24.78
C HIS A 197 -10.97 1.79 24.39
N ASN A 198 -10.86 1.51 23.09
CA ASN A 198 -10.72 0.17 22.53
C ASN A 198 -9.26 -0.30 22.35
N ARG A 199 -8.28 0.35 23.00
CA ARG A 199 -6.84 0.02 22.87
C ARG A 199 -6.25 -0.40 24.20
N PRO A 200 -6.45 -1.67 24.62
CA PRO A 200 -5.74 -2.19 25.78
C PRO A 200 -4.23 -2.22 25.50
N PRO A 201 -3.40 -2.24 26.54
CA PRO A 201 -1.96 -2.44 26.40
C PRO A 201 -1.64 -3.72 25.63
N GLN A 202 -0.66 -3.67 24.74
CA GLN A 202 -0.22 -4.79 23.88
C GLN A 202 1.28 -5.09 24.14
N PRO A 203 1.68 -5.53 25.35
CA PRO A 203 3.09 -5.76 25.67
C PRO A 203 3.72 -6.88 24.83
N GLU A 204 2.97 -7.92 24.50
CA GLU A 204 3.46 -9.02 23.66
C GLU A 204 3.78 -8.56 22.24
N ASP A 205 2.94 -7.70 21.67
CA ASP A 205 3.20 -7.11 20.34
C ASP A 205 4.38 -6.13 20.39
N ALA A 206 4.52 -5.37 21.46
CA ALA A 206 5.66 -4.48 21.67
C ALA A 206 6.99 -5.22 21.85
N ALA A 207 6.97 -6.47 22.29
CA ALA A 207 8.13 -7.33 22.43
C ALA A 207 8.59 -8.00 21.11
N ARG A 208 7.78 -7.93 20.06
CA ARG A 208 8.09 -8.56 18.76
C ARG A 208 9.31 -7.90 18.12
N PRO A 209 10.14 -8.67 17.41
CA PRO A 209 11.15 -8.10 16.54
C PRO A 209 10.53 -7.16 15.50
N LEU A 210 11.23 -6.07 15.19
CA LEU A 210 10.82 -5.20 14.10
C LEU A 210 10.84 -5.98 12.78
N LEU A 211 9.71 -5.94 12.07
CA LEU A 211 9.59 -6.51 10.74
C LEU A 211 10.45 -5.71 9.74
N THR A 212 10.87 -6.38 8.70
CA THR A 212 11.54 -5.76 7.55
C THR A 212 10.65 -5.84 6.31
N ALA A 213 10.96 -5.06 5.28
CA ALA A 213 10.27 -5.17 4.00
C ALA A 213 10.42 -6.56 3.37
N GLU A 214 11.57 -7.21 3.60
CA GLU A 214 11.87 -8.58 3.15
C GLU A 214 11.02 -9.62 3.88
N ASP A 215 10.65 -9.37 5.13
CA ASP A 215 9.73 -10.26 5.87
C ASP A 215 8.33 -10.19 5.27
N LEU A 216 7.87 -9.01 4.87
CA LEU A 216 6.59 -8.84 4.16
C LEU A 216 6.61 -9.51 2.78
N ASP A 217 7.69 -9.34 2.02
CA ASP A 217 7.84 -10.02 0.72
C ASP A 217 7.82 -11.55 0.87
N ARG A 218 8.47 -12.07 1.90
CA ARG A 218 8.51 -13.51 2.18
C ARG A 218 7.17 -14.07 2.63
N ALA A 219 6.41 -13.29 3.39
CA ALA A 219 5.09 -13.65 3.89
C ALA A 219 3.97 -13.46 2.85
N ALA A 220 4.26 -12.76 1.74
CA ALA A 220 3.29 -12.50 0.69
C ALA A 220 2.74 -13.81 0.11
N PRO A 221 1.42 -13.89 -0.17
CA PRO A 221 0.83 -15.06 -0.82
C PRO A 221 1.48 -15.36 -2.16
N ALA A 222 1.54 -16.63 -2.52
CA ALA A 222 1.96 -17.02 -3.87
C ALA A 222 1.06 -16.33 -4.92
N PRO A 223 1.62 -15.96 -6.08
CA PRO A 223 0.79 -15.41 -7.16
C PRO A 223 -0.27 -16.42 -7.56
N PRO A 224 -1.52 -15.98 -7.83
CA PRO A 224 -2.53 -16.86 -8.38
C PRO A 224 -2.03 -17.41 -9.72
N GLU A 225 -2.38 -18.66 -10.00
CA GLU A 225 -2.06 -19.24 -11.30
C GLU A 225 -2.70 -18.38 -12.40
N ALA A 226 -1.89 -18.04 -13.39
CA ALA A 226 -2.37 -17.30 -14.53
C ALA A 226 -3.26 -18.20 -15.40
N ARG A 227 -4.36 -17.66 -15.88
CA ARG A 227 -5.21 -18.35 -16.84
C ARG A 227 -4.39 -18.72 -18.08
N THR A 228 -4.45 -19.97 -18.50
CA THR A 228 -3.94 -20.42 -19.78
C THR A 228 -5.09 -20.56 -20.77
N VAL A 229 -4.95 -20.02 -21.96
CA VAL A 229 -5.90 -20.18 -23.06
C VAL A 229 -5.31 -21.22 -24.01
N PRO A 230 -5.90 -22.42 -24.15
CA PRO A 230 -5.37 -23.41 -25.07
C PRO A 230 -5.26 -22.87 -26.50
N GLY A 231 -4.09 -23.03 -27.11
CA GLY A 231 -3.83 -22.53 -28.45
C GLY A 231 -3.52 -21.02 -28.57
N ALA A 232 -3.52 -20.29 -27.46
CA ALA A 232 -3.07 -18.89 -27.45
C ALA A 232 -1.56 -18.83 -27.70
N LEU A 233 -1.17 -17.83 -28.47
CA LEU A 233 0.22 -17.47 -28.69
C LEU A 233 0.58 -16.31 -27.77
N GLU A 234 1.37 -16.57 -26.75
CA GLU A 234 1.74 -15.58 -25.74
C GLU A 234 2.92 -14.75 -26.27
N PHE A 235 2.64 -13.57 -26.81
CA PHE A 235 3.66 -12.69 -27.40
C PHE A 235 4.78 -12.30 -26.44
N GLU A 236 4.48 -12.19 -25.15
CA GLU A 236 5.48 -11.91 -24.12
C GLU A 236 6.48 -13.04 -23.89
N THR A 237 6.21 -14.22 -24.42
CA THR A 237 7.13 -15.39 -24.34
C THR A 237 7.91 -15.60 -25.63
N LEU A 238 7.56 -14.91 -26.70
CA LEU A 238 8.22 -15.08 -27.99
C LEU A 238 9.57 -14.37 -28.04
N GLU A 239 10.48 -14.95 -28.79
CA GLU A 239 11.76 -14.30 -29.09
C GLU A 239 11.55 -13.06 -29.98
N LEU A 240 12.06 -11.94 -29.52
CA LEU A 240 12.04 -10.69 -30.27
C LEU A 240 13.02 -10.77 -31.43
N ALA A 241 12.52 -10.77 -32.66
CA ALA A 241 13.35 -10.79 -33.88
C ALA A 241 13.88 -9.39 -34.24
N GLY A 242 13.08 -8.35 -33.96
CA GLY A 242 13.46 -6.96 -34.26
C GLY A 242 12.49 -5.95 -33.66
N LYS A 243 12.95 -4.72 -33.59
CA LYS A 243 12.11 -3.56 -33.21
C LYS A 243 12.71 -2.27 -33.71
N SER A 244 11.88 -1.23 -33.87
CA SER A 244 12.35 0.12 -34.19
C SER A 244 13.33 0.63 -33.13
N ARG A 245 14.34 1.39 -33.58
CA ARG A 245 15.36 2.00 -32.72
C ARG A 245 14.69 2.94 -31.71
N GLY A 246 15.04 2.79 -30.44
CA GLY A 246 14.49 3.60 -29.35
C GLY A 246 13.11 3.14 -28.83
N MET A 247 12.44 2.23 -29.54
CA MET A 247 11.17 1.68 -29.07
C MET A 247 11.36 0.77 -27.85
N GLN A 248 10.53 0.96 -26.85
CA GLN A 248 10.45 0.05 -25.71
C GLN A 248 9.49 -1.10 -26.03
N ALA A 249 9.93 -2.31 -25.78
CA ALA A 249 9.10 -3.52 -25.86
C ALA A 249 9.52 -4.45 -24.70
N VAL A 250 8.67 -4.60 -23.69
CA VAL A 250 9.00 -5.31 -22.45
C VAL A 250 7.83 -6.18 -22.01
N PRO A 251 8.05 -7.48 -21.78
CA PRO A 251 7.06 -8.29 -21.09
C PRO A 251 6.85 -7.78 -19.68
N GLN A 252 5.60 -7.56 -19.29
CA GLN A 252 5.28 -7.15 -17.92
C GLN A 252 3.94 -7.72 -17.47
N ARG A 253 3.77 -7.80 -16.15
CA ARG A 253 2.48 -8.08 -15.56
C ARG A 253 1.63 -6.81 -15.61
N PRO A 254 0.36 -6.86 -16.08
CA PRO A 254 -0.54 -5.73 -16.00
C PRO A 254 -0.76 -5.29 -14.56
N HIS A 255 -1.10 -4.03 -14.37
CA HIS A 255 -1.52 -3.52 -13.08
C HIS A 255 -2.75 -4.31 -12.57
N GLU A 256 -2.84 -4.54 -11.27
CA GLU A 256 -3.87 -5.41 -10.66
C GLU A 256 -5.30 -4.94 -10.93
N SER A 257 -5.52 -3.65 -11.18
CA SER A 257 -6.83 -3.13 -11.60
C SER A 257 -7.32 -3.73 -12.92
N PHE A 258 -6.43 -4.29 -13.74
CA PHE A 258 -6.74 -5.00 -14.99
C PHE A 258 -6.89 -6.51 -14.79
N ARG A 259 -6.87 -7.00 -13.56
CA ARG A 259 -7.03 -8.41 -13.21
C ARG A 259 -6.10 -9.32 -14.01
N PRO A 260 -4.78 -9.24 -13.78
CA PRO A 260 -3.79 -9.99 -14.56
C PRO A 260 -4.01 -11.51 -14.56
N GLU A 261 -4.66 -12.05 -13.53
CA GLU A 261 -5.00 -13.47 -13.44
C GLU A 261 -6.01 -13.93 -14.51
N GLN A 262 -6.75 -12.99 -15.11
CA GLN A 262 -7.69 -13.26 -16.20
C GLN A 262 -7.05 -13.20 -17.59
N TRP A 263 -5.82 -12.73 -17.67
CA TRP A 263 -5.05 -12.65 -18.91
C TRP A 263 -4.30 -13.96 -19.15
N SER A 264 -4.22 -14.38 -20.40
CA SER A 264 -3.44 -15.55 -20.76
C SER A 264 -1.97 -15.32 -20.38
N GLY A 265 -1.33 -16.30 -19.75
CA GLY A 265 0.03 -16.15 -19.20
C GLY A 265 0.18 -15.14 -18.05
N GLY A 266 -0.86 -14.40 -17.65
CA GLY A 266 -0.82 -13.40 -16.60
C GLY A 266 0.08 -12.19 -16.89
N LYS A 267 0.47 -12.02 -18.14
CA LYS A 267 1.38 -10.98 -18.61
C LYS A 267 0.88 -10.35 -19.90
N HIS A 268 1.51 -9.27 -20.31
CA HIS A 268 1.37 -8.70 -21.64
C HIS A 268 2.70 -8.14 -22.13
N LEU A 269 2.82 -7.97 -23.43
CA LEU A 269 3.91 -7.21 -23.99
C LEU A 269 3.56 -5.72 -23.97
N PHE A 270 4.24 -4.95 -23.14
CA PHE A 270 4.15 -3.49 -23.17
C PHE A 270 5.05 -2.94 -24.28
N THR A 271 4.49 -2.11 -25.15
CA THR A 271 5.22 -1.43 -26.19
C THR A 271 5.00 0.07 -26.10
N ARG A 272 6.07 0.85 -26.28
CA ARG A 272 6.02 2.30 -26.34
C ARG A 272 6.64 2.80 -27.65
N PRO A 273 5.83 2.95 -28.71
CA PRO A 273 6.31 3.51 -29.97
C PRO A 273 6.67 4.99 -29.78
N GLN A 274 7.66 5.46 -30.51
CA GLN A 274 8.11 6.85 -30.50
C GLN A 274 7.63 7.60 -31.76
N ASN A 275 7.46 6.89 -32.87
CA ASN A 275 7.10 7.47 -34.15
C ASN A 275 6.02 6.64 -34.85
N PRO A 276 5.23 7.26 -35.74
CA PRO A 276 4.37 6.51 -36.64
C PRO A 276 5.20 5.53 -37.50
N GLY A 277 4.77 4.28 -37.58
CA GLY A 277 5.47 3.24 -38.33
C GLY A 277 6.47 2.43 -37.51
N ASP A 278 6.65 2.72 -36.20
CA ASP A 278 7.42 1.86 -35.34
C ASP A 278 6.80 0.45 -35.26
N TYR A 279 7.67 -0.56 -35.17
CA TYR A 279 7.28 -1.96 -35.25
C TYR A 279 7.99 -2.79 -34.16
N VAL A 280 7.39 -3.94 -33.84
CA VAL A 280 7.97 -5.04 -33.09
C VAL A 280 7.78 -6.30 -33.92
N GLU A 281 8.82 -7.10 -34.07
CA GLU A 281 8.85 -8.33 -34.85
C GLU A 281 9.23 -9.50 -33.94
N PHE A 282 8.54 -10.63 -34.11
CA PHE A 282 8.75 -11.85 -33.32
C PHE A 282 9.10 -13.02 -34.22
N LYS A 283 9.92 -13.93 -33.69
CA LYS A 283 10.13 -15.24 -34.29
C LYS A 283 8.96 -16.16 -33.94
N LEU A 284 8.18 -16.53 -34.92
CA LEU A 284 7.16 -17.56 -34.78
C LEU A 284 7.82 -18.93 -34.93
N ILE A 285 7.67 -19.76 -33.91
CA ILE A 285 8.07 -21.17 -34.00
C ILE A 285 6.93 -21.88 -34.71
N GLU A 286 7.16 -22.35 -35.94
CA GLU A 286 6.20 -23.19 -36.65
C GLU A 286 5.97 -24.47 -35.85
N LYS A 287 4.85 -24.55 -35.13
CA LYS A 287 4.31 -25.85 -34.73
C LYS A 287 3.54 -26.38 -35.91
N PRO A 288 3.85 -27.61 -36.43
CA PRO A 288 3.04 -28.20 -37.46
C PRO A 288 1.61 -28.34 -36.95
N LEU A 289 0.66 -27.67 -37.58
CA LEU A 289 -0.77 -27.84 -37.35
C LEU A 289 -1.18 -29.26 -37.76
N CYS A 290 -1.08 -30.19 -36.85
CA CYS A 290 -1.72 -31.51 -37.04
C CYS A 290 -3.21 -31.33 -36.84
N HIS A 291 -3.96 -31.12 -37.89
CA HIS A 291 -5.41 -31.35 -37.87
C HIS A 291 -5.65 -32.85 -37.58
N ALA A 292 -6.18 -33.12 -36.43
CA ALA A 292 -6.75 -34.42 -36.12
C ALA A 292 -8.04 -34.64 -36.92
N SER A 293 -7.91 -34.96 -38.20
CA SER A 293 -8.98 -35.60 -38.95
C SER A 293 -8.80 -37.09 -38.74
N GLY A 294 -9.75 -37.73 -38.05
CA GLY A 294 -9.76 -39.17 -37.88
C GLY A 294 -9.67 -39.93 -39.19
N ARG A 295 -8.65 -40.73 -39.29
CA ARG A 295 -8.27 -41.91 -40.06
C ARG A 295 -6.89 -41.75 -40.71
N GLY A 296 -5.97 -42.54 -40.22
CA GLY A 296 -4.60 -42.77 -40.59
C GLY A 296 -4.17 -42.38 -42.01
N SER A 297 -3.38 -41.31 -42.07
CA SER A 297 -2.47 -41.06 -43.18
C SER A 297 -1.28 -40.23 -42.64
N PRO A 298 -0.04 -40.55 -43.07
CA PRO A 298 1.14 -39.85 -42.57
C PRO A 298 1.19 -38.40 -43.11
N CYS A 299 1.63 -37.48 -42.24
CA CYS A 299 1.87 -36.09 -42.58
C CYS A 299 2.82 -35.99 -43.80
N GLY A 300 2.28 -35.64 -44.98
CA GLY A 300 3.03 -35.22 -46.12
C GLY A 300 3.42 -33.73 -45.99
N ARG A 301 4.60 -33.37 -46.48
CA ARG A 301 5.05 -31.96 -46.59
C ARG A 301 4.06 -31.21 -47.45
N PRO A 302 3.63 -30.02 -47.07
CA PRO A 302 2.85 -29.16 -47.97
C PRO A 302 3.79 -28.51 -48.97
N ASP A 303 3.45 -28.68 -50.26
CA ASP A 303 4.00 -27.91 -51.37
C ASP A 303 3.71 -26.43 -51.23
N SER A 304 4.69 -25.65 -51.64
CA SER A 304 4.64 -24.19 -51.73
C SER A 304 3.48 -23.67 -52.58
N THR A 305 2.44 -23.15 -51.93
CA THR A 305 1.49 -22.24 -52.61
C THR A 305 1.21 -21.02 -51.71
N PRO A 306 1.28 -19.82 -52.27
CA PRO A 306 1.04 -18.61 -51.50
C PRO A 306 -0.45 -18.32 -51.39
N GLY A 307 -0.92 -18.10 -50.16
CA GLY A 307 -2.26 -17.58 -49.93
C GLY A 307 -3.05 -18.26 -48.83
N LEU A 308 -2.68 -18.04 -47.60
CA LEU A 308 -3.56 -18.29 -46.44
C LEU A 308 -3.76 -16.99 -45.71
N SER A 309 -4.96 -16.39 -45.89
CA SER A 309 -5.48 -15.34 -45.01
C SER A 309 -5.74 -15.93 -43.64
N LEU A 310 -5.00 -15.47 -42.64
CA LEU A 310 -5.28 -15.78 -41.22
C LEU A 310 -6.52 -15.01 -40.79
N PRO A 311 -7.40 -15.62 -39.97
CA PRO A 311 -8.53 -14.91 -39.40
C PRO A 311 -8.05 -13.81 -38.44
N ALA A 312 -8.71 -12.67 -38.51
CA ALA A 312 -8.41 -11.47 -37.79
C ALA A 312 -8.18 -11.72 -36.28
N CYS A 313 -7.00 -11.42 -35.80
CA CYS A 313 -6.72 -11.33 -34.36
C CYS A 313 -7.45 -10.11 -33.79
N TRP A 314 -8.38 -10.31 -32.89
CA TRP A 314 -9.02 -9.24 -32.14
C TRP A 314 -8.07 -8.75 -31.07
N TYR A 315 -7.61 -7.51 -31.21
CA TYR A 315 -6.88 -6.81 -30.17
C TYR A 315 -7.83 -5.92 -29.37
N ALA A 316 -7.88 -6.11 -28.06
CA ALA A 316 -8.43 -5.09 -27.19
C ALA A 316 -7.37 -4.00 -26.98
N LEU A 317 -7.43 -2.95 -27.77
CA LEU A 317 -6.62 -1.75 -27.57
C LEU A 317 -7.42 -0.76 -26.75
N SER A 318 -7.05 -0.57 -25.50
CA SER A 318 -7.39 0.63 -24.75
C SER A 318 -6.44 1.75 -25.15
N GLY A 319 -6.97 2.71 -25.91
CA GLY A 319 -6.45 4.07 -26.04
C GLY A 319 -5.08 4.28 -26.71
N TRP A 320 -5.11 4.85 -27.94
CA TRP A 320 -4.02 5.55 -28.64
C TRP A 320 -2.89 4.73 -29.26
N SER A 321 -3.07 4.50 -30.45
CA SER A 321 -2.26 4.40 -31.68
C SER A 321 -2.39 3.06 -32.42
N ARG A 322 -2.83 3.16 -33.67
CA ARG A 322 -2.95 2.05 -34.61
C ARG A 322 -1.57 1.75 -35.21
N SER A 323 -1.12 0.52 -35.06
CA SER A 323 -0.41 -0.25 -36.09
C SER A 323 0.27 -1.46 -35.43
N ALA A 324 -0.33 -2.62 -35.55
CA ALA A 324 0.40 -3.89 -35.49
C ALA A 324 0.44 -4.43 -36.94
N ILE A 325 1.60 -4.54 -37.52
CA ILE A 325 1.79 -5.19 -38.85
C ILE A 325 2.32 -6.59 -38.52
N CYS A 326 1.47 -7.60 -38.75
CA CYS A 326 1.91 -8.97 -38.83
C CYS A 326 2.33 -9.19 -40.28
N ARG A 327 3.61 -9.43 -40.56
CA ARG A 327 4.07 -9.92 -41.85
C ARG A 327 4.39 -11.40 -41.70
N THR A 328 3.73 -12.20 -42.48
CA THR A 328 4.02 -13.64 -42.67
C THR A 328 5.31 -13.82 -43.45
#